data_dbdc2d01f55f2beb86df18e274c7b673
#
_entry.id   dbdc2d01f55f2beb86df18e274c7b673
#
_cell.length_a   1.000
_cell.length_b   1.000
_cell.length_c   1.000
_cell.angle_alpha   90.00
_cell.angle_beta   90.00
_cell.angle_gamma   90.00
#
_symmetry.space_group_name_H-M   'P 1'
#
loop_
_entity.id
_entity.type
_entity.pdbx_description
1 polymer ?
#
loop_
_entity_poly.entity_id
_entity_poly.type
_entity_poly.pdbx_seq_one_letter_code
_entity_poly.pdbx_strand_id
1 'polypeptide(L)'
;MDKQKDSLYLPYRMIIEKITDEAPGVRTFRLKFTEEREGEDFHFKAGQFGEYSAFGEGESTFCIASSPTRKGYIECTFRQAGRVTTGLSRLETGATIGFRGPFCNTFPLDEWKGKNLL
;
A
#
# COMPACT_ATOMS: atom_id res chain seq x y z
N MET A 1 -6.09 -19.68 17.51
CA MET A 1 -5.84 -19.00 16.25
C MET A 1 -5.15 -17.67 16.50
N ASP A 2 -4.05 -17.48 15.86
CA ASP A 2 -3.29 -16.28 16.03
C ASP A 2 -3.77 -15.22 15.03
N LYS A 3 -4.38 -14.15 15.53
CA LYS A 3 -4.91 -13.11 14.68
C LYS A 3 -3.81 -12.35 13.94
N GLN A 4 -2.64 -12.22 14.56
CA GLN A 4 -1.53 -11.55 13.90
C GLN A 4 -1.06 -12.34 12.69
N LYS A 5 -1.04 -13.65 12.81
CA LYS A 5 -0.65 -14.50 11.70
C LYS A 5 -1.65 -14.38 10.56
N ASP A 6 -2.93 -14.34 10.89
CA ASP A 6 -3.96 -14.16 9.89
C ASP A 6 -3.81 -12.82 9.17
N SER A 7 -3.51 -11.75 9.91
CA SER A 7 -3.38 -10.43 9.32
C SER A 7 -2.16 -10.28 8.43
N LEU A 8 -1.16 -11.16 8.56
CA LEU A 8 0.00 -11.14 7.66
C LEU A 8 -0.34 -11.68 6.27
N TYR A 9 -1.34 -12.54 6.20
CA TYR A 9 -1.69 -13.20 4.94
C TYR A 9 -2.96 -12.65 4.31
N LEU A 10 -3.86 -12.12 5.12
CA LEU A 10 -5.12 -11.59 4.63
C LEU A 10 -4.99 -10.09 4.40
N PRO A 11 -5.38 -9.62 3.24
CA PRO A 11 -5.30 -8.19 2.97
C PRO A 11 -6.35 -7.42 3.74
N TYR A 12 -6.00 -6.20 4.12
CA TYR A 12 -7.01 -5.23 4.51
C TYR A 12 -7.83 -4.89 3.28
N ARG A 13 -9.11 -4.70 3.49
CA ARG A 13 -9.97 -4.19 2.45
C ARG A 13 -9.99 -2.67 2.56
N MET A 14 -9.59 -1.99 1.50
CA MET A 14 -9.47 -0.55 1.49
C MET A 14 -10.40 0.04 0.46
N ILE A 15 -10.90 1.23 0.73
CA ILE A 15 -11.74 1.96 -0.21
C ILE A 15 -10.94 3.15 -0.74
N ILE A 16 -10.99 3.36 -2.04
CA ILE A 16 -10.35 4.51 -2.65
C ILE A 16 -11.21 5.74 -2.31
N GLU A 17 -10.67 6.59 -1.44
CA GLU A 17 -11.34 7.79 -1.00
C GLU A 17 -11.09 8.96 -1.95
N LYS A 18 -9.89 9.03 -2.50
CA LYS A 18 -9.49 10.14 -3.35
C LYS A 18 -8.46 9.65 -4.36
N ILE A 19 -8.55 10.18 -5.57
CA ILE A 19 -7.58 9.91 -6.62
C ILE A 19 -7.00 11.24 -7.08
N THR A 20 -5.69 11.32 -7.11
CA THR A 20 -4.99 12.51 -7.61
C THR A 20 -4.11 12.09 -8.78
N ASP A 21 -4.29 12.75 -9.92
CA ASP A 21 -3.43 12.53 -11.07
C ASP A 21 -2.21 13.43 -10.92
N GLU A 22 -1.07 12.83 -10.63
CA GLU A 22 0.16 13.58 -10.39
C GLU A 22 0.86 13.97 -11.69
N ALA A 23 0.79 13.06 -12.67
CA ALA A 23 1.37 13.25 -13.99
C ALA A 23 0.72 12.24 -14.92
N PRO A 24 0.93 12.34 -16.23
CA PRO A 24 0.38 11.34 -17.14
C PRO A 24 0.85 9.93 -16.75
N GLY A 25 -0.11 9.05 -16.49
CA GLY A 25 0.17 7.69 -16.09
C GLY A 25 0.62 7.50 -14.64
N VAL A 26 0.61 8.57 -13.84
CA VAL A 26 1.00 8.51 -12.43
C VAL A 26 -0.15 8.99 -11.57
N ARG A 27 -0.60 8.14 -10.65
CA ARG A 27 -1.73 8.44 -9.77
C ARG A 27 -1.39 8.20 -8.32
N THR A 28 -2.02 8.98 -7.47
CA THR A 28 -1.99 8.75 -6.03
C THR A 28 -3.38 8.40 -5.57
N PHE A 29 -3.50 7.27 -4.89
CA PHE A 29 -4.75 6.86 -4.25
C PHE A 29 -4.65 7.17 -2.76
N ARG A 30 -5.70 7.80 -2.24
CA ARG A 30 -5.89 7.83 -0.79
C ARG A 30 -6.82 6.68 -0.45
N LEU A 31 -6.35 5.78 0.39
CA LEU A 31 -7.07 4.57 0.74
C LEU A 31 -7.51 4.62 2.18
N LYS A 32 -8.79 4.39 2.39
CA LYS A 32 -9.38 4.40 3.71
C LYS A 32 -9.69 2.95 4.10
N PHE A 33 -9.47 2.64 5.39
CA PHE A 33 -9.83 1.32 5.90
C PHE A 33 -11.35 1.21 5.94
N THR A 34 -11.85 0.03 5.56
CA THR A 34 -13.31 -0.17 5.59
C THR A 34 -13.85 -0.28 7.02
N GLU A 35 -12.98 -0.66 7.95
CA GLU A 35 -13.34 -0.73 9.36
C GLU A 35 -12.57 0.33 10.13
N GLU A 36 -13.27 1.15 10.87
CA GLU A 36 -12.66 2.24 11.62
C GLU A 36 -11.60 1.75 12.59
N ARG A 37 -11.86 0.61 13.24
CA ARG A 37 -10.91 0.03 14.18
C ARG A 37 -9.59 -0.31 13.51
N GLU A 38 -9.62 -0.83 12.30
CA GLU A 38 -8.41 -1.13 11.56
C GLU A 38 -7.59 0.13 11.33
N GLY A 39 -8.25 1.22 10.96
CA GLY A 39 -7.58 2.48 10.74
C GLY A 39 -6.93 3.03 12.00
N GLU A 40 -7.58 2.83 13.14
CA GLU A 40 -7.02 3.28 14.42
C GLU A 40 -5.83 2.44 14.86
N ASP A 41 -5.88 1.14 14.60
CA ASP A 41 -4.85 0.20 15.03
C ASP A 41 -3.66 0.13 14.07
N PHE A 42 -3.83 0.62 12.87
CA PHE A 42 -2.79 0.52 11.86
C PHE A 42 -1.66 1.51 12.12
N HIS A 43 -0.45 1.01 12.17
CA HIS A 43 0.75 1.82 12.38
C HIS A 43 1.80 1.45 11.34
N PHE A 44 2.53 2.44 10.87
CA PHE A 44 3.64 2.20 9.97
C PHE A 44 4.71 3.26 10.17
N LYS A 45 5.89 3.00 9.65
CA LYS A 45 7.00 3.94 9.70
C LYS A 45 7.24 4.51 8.30
N ALA A 46 7.74 5.74 8.26
CA ALA A 46 8.05 6.38 6.99
C ALA A 46 8.96 5.46 6.16
N GLY A 47 8.66 5.33 4.88
CA GLY A 47 9.44 4.51 3.97
C GLY A 47 9.05 3.04 3.91
N GLN A 48 8.14 2.60 4.76
CA GLN A 48 7.63 1.24 4.64
C GLN A 48 6.75 1.10 3.41
N PHE A 49 6.58 -0.14 2.95
CA PHE A 49 5.79 -0.41 1.77
C PHE A 49 4.72 -1.45 2.06
N GLY A 50 3.83 -1.61 1.11
CA GLY A 50 2.79 -2.62 1.17
C GLY A 50 2.56 -3.24 -0.18
N GLU A 51 1.80 -4.32 -0.17
CA GLU A 51 1.36 -4.99 -1.38
C GLU A 51 -0.07 -4.55 -1.65
N TYR A 52 -0.30 -3.99 -2.82
CA TYR A 52 -1.61 -3.47 -3.20
C TYR A 52 -2.17 -4.32 -4.33
N SER A 53 -3.44 -4.67 -4.22
CA SER A 53 -4.06 -5.56 -5.21
C SER A 53 -5.39 -5.01 -5.71
N ALA A 54 -5.52 -4.99 -7.03
CA ALA A 54 -6.82 -4.90 -7.66
C ALA A 54 -7.30 -6.33 -7.77
N PHE A 55 -8.49 -6.62 -7.25
CA PHE A 55 -8.96 -8.00 -7.21
C PHE A 55 -9.00 -8.62 -8.60
N GLY A 56 -8.43 -9.78 -8.72
CA GLY A 56 -8.32 -10.49 -9.98
C GLY A 56 -7.09 -10.16 -10.81
N GLU A 57 -6.28 -9.19 -10.38
CA GLU A 57 -5.13 -8.75 -11.18
C GLU A 57 -3.77 -9.05 -10.55
N GLY A 58 -3.77 -9.49 -9.28
CA GLY A 58 -2.53 -9.75 -8.57
C GLY A 58 -2.13 -8.59 -7.68
N GLU A 59 -0.90 -8.60 -7.20
CA GLU A 59 -0.38 -7.59 -6.27
C GLU A 59 0.81 -6.86 -6.85
N SER A 60 0.97 -5.61 -6.46
CA SER A 60 2.18 -4.82 -6.74
C SER A 60 2.63 -4.13 -5.47
N THR A 61 3.93 -3.91 -5.37
CA THR A 61 4.57 -3.33 -4.19
C THR A 61 4.82 -1.85 -4.40
N PHE A 62 4.32 -1.04 -3.46
CA PHE A 62 4.57 0.40 -3.48
C PHE A 62 4.83 0.88 -2.08
N CYS A 63 5.61 1.96 -1.97
CA CYS A 63 5.80 2.63 -0.69
C CYS A 63 4.50 3.24 -0.21
N ILE A 64 4.33 3.31 1.11
CA ILE A 64 3.24 4.06 1.70
C ILE A 64 3.67 5.53 1.65
N ALA A 65 2.95 6.31 0.87
CA ALA A 65 3.37 7.69 0.57
C ALA A 65 2.92 8.70 1.61
N SER A 66 1.91 8.37 2.41
CA SER A 66 1.40 9.30 3.41
C SER A 66 2.28 9.30 4.66
N SER A 67 2.13 10.34 5.47
CA SER A 67 2.86 10.44 6.73
C SER A 67 2.33 9.43 7.76
N PRO A 68 3.22 8.79 8.54
CA PRO A 68 2.78 7.88 9.61
C PRO A 68 1.97 8.56 10.70
N THR A 69 2.04 9.88 10.80
CA THR A 69 1.28 10.61 11.81
C THR A 69 -0.19 10.75 11.45
N ARG A 70 -0.55 10.48 10.21
CA ARG A 70 -1.93 10.56 9.78
C ARG A 70 -2.61 9.21 9.94
N LYS A 71 -3.72 9.20 10.65
CA LYS A 71 -4.44 7.98 10.97
C LYS A 71 -5.69 7.84 10.12
N GLY A 72 -6.11 6.60 9.94
CA GLY A 72 -7.36 6.29 9.26
C GLY A 72 -7.24 6.11 7.76
N TYR A 73 -6.13 6.51 7.18
CA TYR A 73 -5.91 6.31 5.76
C TYR A 73 -4.42 6.20 5.45
N ILE A 74 -4.14 5.65 4.29
CA ILE A 74 -2.79 5.65 3.72
C ILE A 74 -2.88 6.14 2.29
N GLU A 75 -1.76 6.56 1.75
CA GLU A 75 -1.69 6.96 0.35
C GLU A 75 -0.63 6.15 -0.36
N CYS A 76 -0.88 5.80 -1.61
CA CYS A 76 0.12 5.17 -2.45
C CYS A 76 0.14 5.86 -3.81
N THR A 77 1.34 6.02 -4.34
CA THR A 77 1.54 6.60 -5.67
C THR A 77 2.10 5.52 -6.57
N PHE A 78 1.54 5.37 -7.74
CA PHE A 78 1.99 4.35 -8.66
C PHE A 78 1.98 4.86 -10.08
N ARG A 79 2.81 4.22 -10.91
CA ARG A 79 2.88 4.49 -12.34
C ARG A 79 2.24 3.31 -13.05
N GLN A 80 1.41 3.61 -14.05
CA GLN A 80 0.82 2.56 -14.87
C GLN A 80 1.90 1.94 -15.73
N ALA A 81 2.31 0.72 -15.40
CA ALA A 81 3.46 0.11 -16.04
C ALA A 81 3.33 -1.41 -16.23
N GLY A 82 2.24 -2.00 -15.82
CA GLY A 82 2.07 -3.43 -15.95
C GLY A 82 0.63 -3.84 -15.67
N ARG A 83 0.39 -5.13 -15.59
CA ARG A 83 -0.98 -5.65 -15.44
C ARG A 83 -1.67 -5.13 -14.19
N VAL A 84 -1.00 -5.23 -13.04
CA VAL A 84 -1.61 -4.83 -11.77
C VAL A 84 -1.84 -3.33 -11.73
N THR A 85 -0.82 -2.54 -12.11
CA THR A 85 -0.96 -1.08 -12.09
C THR A 85 -1.97 -0.60 -13.13
N THR A 86 -2.10 -1.30 -14.25
CA THR A 86 -3.14 -0.98 -15.23
C THR A 86 -4.51 -1.26 -14.63
N GLY A 87 -4.66 -2.39 -13.93
CA GLY A 87 -5.91 -2.70 -13.25
C GLY A 87 -6.25 -1.66 -12.20
N LEU A 88 -5.26 -1.25 -11.40
CA LEU A 88 -5.47 -0.20 -10.40
C LEU A 88 -5.87 1.12 -11.06
N SER A 89 -5.25 1.46 -12.18
CA SER A 89 -5.49 2.75 -12.83
C SER A 89 -6.91 2.85 -13.41
N ARG A 90 -7.60 1.74 -13.58
CA ARG A 90 -8.97 1.73 -14.07
C ARG A 90 -10.01 1.91 -12.98
N LEU A 91 -9.58 1.86 -11.72
CA LEU A 91 -10.50 1.97 -10.60
C LEU A 91 -10.88 3.42 -10.36
N GLU A 92 -12.01 3.60 -9.73
CA GLU A 92 -12.54 4.92 -9.43
C GLU A 92 -12.75 5.06 -7.93
N THR A 93 -12.98 6.29 -7.50
CA THR A 93 -13.32 6.58 -6.11
C THR A 93 -14.50 5.71 -5.68
N GLY A 94 -14.39 5.13 -4.51
CA GLY A 94 -15.39 4.21 -3.99
C GLY A 94 -15.10 2.75 -4.25
N ALA A 95 -14.15 2.46 -5.14
CA ALA A 95 -13.76 1.08 -5.41
C ALA A 95 -12.97 0.50 -4.24
N THR A 96 -12.97 -0.81 -4.14
CA THR A 96 -12.29 -1.54 -3.08
C THR A 96 -11.04 -2.20 -3.63
N ILE A 97 -9.95 -2.09 -2.89
CA ILE A 97 -8.71 -2.81 -3.21
C ILE A 97 -8.20 -3.50 -1.97
N GLY A 98 -7.28 -4.44 -2.17
CA GLY A 98 -6.62 -5.11 -1.07
C GLY A 98 -5.29 -4.46 -0.74
N PHE A 99 -4.91 -4.48 0.54
CA PHE A 99 -3.64 -3.98 1.00
C PHE A 99 -3.09 -4.92 2.06
N ARG A 100 -1.86 -5.37 1.88
CA ARG A 100 -1.15 -6.16 2.87
C ARG A 100 0.10 -5.39 3.29
N GLY A 101 0.30 -5.29 4.59
CA GLY A 101 1.46 -4.59 5.14
C GLY A 101 1.15 -3.98 6.49
N PRO A 102 1.99 -3.11 7.01
CA PRO A 102 3.20 -2.61 6.35
C PRO A 102 4.31 -3.63 6.37
N PHE A 103 5.11 -3.64 5.33
CA PHE A 103 6.29 -4.48 5.30
C PHE A 103 7.50 -3.65 5.63
N CYS A 104 8.39 -4.26 6.42
CA CYS A 104 9.60 -3.61 6.82
C CYS A 104 10.52 -3.47 5.62
N ASN A 105 10.94 -2.24 5.39
CA ASN A 105 11.96 -1.99 4.40
C ASN A 105 13.30 -1.75 5.08
N THR A 106 13.44 -2.18 6.32
CA THR A 106 14.72 -2.11 6.96
C THR A 106 15.62 -3.08 6.23
N PHE A 107 16.13 -2.58 5.15
CA PHE A 107 17.25 -3.25 4.56
C PHE A 107 18.27 -3.38 5.67
N PRO A 108 18.91 -4.52 5.79
CA PRO A 108 19.99 -4.64 6.77
C PRO A 108 21.15 -3.79 6.29
N LEU A 109 21.06 -2.51 6.55
CA LEU A 109 22.05 -1.56 6.04
C LEU A 109 23.45 -1.93 6.47
N ASP A 110 23.59 -2.47 7.69
CA ASP A 110 24.89 -2.90 8.15
C ASP A 110 25.45 -4.07 7.36
N GLU A 111 24.57 -4.97 6.96
CA GLU A 111 24.97 -6.07 6.09
C GLU A 111 25.30 -5.58 4.70
N TRP A 112 24.59 -4.58 4.24
CA TRP A 112 24.69 -4.13 2.87
C TRP A 112 25.80 -3.13 2.65
N LYS A 113 26.33 -2.55 3.71
CA LYS A 113 27.38 -1.54 3.58
C LYS A 113 28.61 -2.06 2.84
N GLY A 114 28.94 -3.30 3.00
CA GLY A 114 30.08 -3.91 2.32
C GLY A 114 29.73 -4.51 0.96
N LYS A 115 28.52 -4.32 0.49
CA LYS A 115 28.05 -4.93 -0.74
C LYS A 115 27.56 -3.86 -1.70
N ASN A 116 27.84 -4.06 -2.95
CA ASN A 116 27.30 -3.18 -3.98
C ASN A 116 25.92 -3.65 -4.33
N LEU A 117 24.93 -2.97 -3.78
CA LEU A 117 23.54 -3.34 -4.00
C LEU A 117 22.87 -2.50 -5.07
N LEU A 118 23.62 -1.68 -5.70
CA LEU A 118 23.07 -0.86 -6.76
C LEU A 118 23.44 -1.38 -8.12
#